data_77a2ed91d44ec193d8af0051e69440c1
#
_entry.id   77a2ed91d44ec193d8af0051e69440c1
#
_cell.length_a   1.000
_cell.length_b   1.000
_cell.length_c   1.000
_cell.angle_alpha   90.00
_cell.angle_beta   90.00
_cell.angle_gamma   90.00
#
_symmetry.space_group_name_H-M   'P 1'
#
loop_
_entity.id
_entity.type
_entity.pdbx_description
1 polymer ?
#
loop_
_entity_poly.entity_id
_entity_poly.type
_entity_poly.pdbx_seq_one_letter_code
_entity_poly.pdbx_strand_id
1 'polypeptide(L)'
;MPEISTTEGDPPTHRPHRTRNRWLAALGITLGVLVIAFVAAGEYVAHNLGPILRSSVVDTLSQRFHSPVELDSLDVSVAKGLKVEGRGLRIFYLAGPTQPDLQQKMGKAAPPMLSVNHFGFRTSLHALLHLQANIARVDIDGMDLHIPPHSGAHTPHITAPNSRIKITVAEIFCKNVNLVIENANPAKDPLSFNIQNLNLTDVGPGVPMLYDAYLINPKPIGAIHATGHFGPWHSDDPRSTSVDGHYTFTNADLGSIKGIGGTLSSTGDYAGRLDHITIDGTTNTPDFSLDISDHPVPLETTFHAYVDGTNGDTTLDPVQATLIHSHFTTQGTVVNIHGKGHDINLTVHMPNGRIEDLLALGMKSRPPIMRGNVTLDAKLHIPPGDVRVAEKIQLAGKVHIQGVEFTNPQLQDRIDSLSMRAQGKAGDSKAAGNDLKPEVASQMTVDFSVGSSLVLVPSLKYEVPGGTAELHGAYLMTGGAYQFLGHISTDAMASQLVTGWKSVLLTPLDPFFRKHGKGLELPVSISGVKGDVKFGLAMHGVDEPAQQIANDLHAPHPTDSAPRH
;
A
#
# COMPACT_ATOMS: atom_id res chain seq x y z
N MET A 1 53.57 -64.89 -100.76
CA MET A 1 54.75 -64.23 -100.24
C MET A 1 54.82 -62.85 -100.78
N PRO A 2 54.55 -61.86 -100.07
CA PRO A 2 55.54 -61.04 -99.41
C PRO A 2 55.10 -60.54 -98.01
N GLU A 3 56.07 -60.00 -97.41
CA GLU A 3 56.36 -59.49 -96.09
C GLU A 3 55.35 -58.46 -95.50
N ILE A 4 55.17 -58.62 -94.21
CA ILE A 4 54.41 -57.70 -93.40
C ILE A 4 55.41 -56.82 -92.66
N SER A 5 55.30 -55.51 -92.87
CA SER A 5 55.99 -54.53 -92.06
C SER A 5 55.13 -54.07 -90.93
N THR A 6 55.59 -54.29 -89.70
CA THR A 6 54.99 -53.78 -88.45
C THR A 6 55.44 -52.36 -88.24
N THR A 7 54.49 -51.46 -88.07
CA THR A 7 54.74 -50.10 -87.55
C THR A 7 54.08 -49.97 -86.16
N GLU A 8 54.97 -49.73 -85.22
CA GLU A 8 54.68 -49.47 -83.79
C GLU A 8 53.98 -48.12 -83.65
N GLY A 9 52.79 -48.07 -83.09
CA GLY A 9 52.04 -46.85 -82.84
C GLY A 9 52.21 -46.37 -81.37
N ASP A 10 52.64 -45.15 -81.20
CA ASP A 10 52.78 -44.42 -79.99
C ASP A 10 51.45 -44.28 -79.19
N PRO A 11 51.42 -44.32 -77.83
CA PRO A 11 50.22 -44.17 -77.05
C PRO A 11 49.80 -42.68 -76.96
N PRO A 12 48.47 -42.38 -76.92
CA PRO A 12 48.00 -41.00 -76.87
C PRO A 12 48.25 -40.35 -75.55
N THR A 13 48.97 -39.24 -75.53
CA THR A 13 49.14 -38.38 -74.35
C THR A 13 47.83 -37.71 -73.97
N HIS A 14 47.29 -38.05 -72.81
CA HIS A 14 46.21 -37.33 -72.17
C HIS A 14 46.61 -35.92 -71.78
N ARG A 15 46.08 -34.90 -72.44
CA ARG A 15 46.15 -33.50 -71.99
C ARG A 15 45.13 -33.25 -70.91
N PRO A 16 45.49 -32.75 -69.69
CA PRO A 16 44.53 -32.46 -68.64
C PRO A 16 43.67 -31.23 -69.01
N HIS A 17 42.32 -31.35 -68.76
CA HIS A 17 41.36 -30.26 -68.92
C HIS A 17 41.63 -29.12 -67.92
N ARG A 18 42.52 -28.21 -68.21
CA ARG A 18 42.92 -27.03 -67.44
C ARG A 18 41.97 -25.83 -67.56
N THR A 19 41.00 -25.93 -68.46
CA THR A 19 40.09 -24.82 -68.80
C THR A 19 38.85 -24.75 -67.92
N ARG A 20 38.32 -25.90 -67.43
CA ARG A 20 37.06 -25.94 -66.62
C ARG A 20 37.21 -25.34 -65.22
N ASN A 21 38.40 -25.50 -64.61
CA ASN A 21 38.63 -24.96 -63.24
C ASN A 21 38.86 -23.43 -63.26
N ARG A 22 39.34 -22.86 -64.41
CA ARG A 22 39.49 -21.42 -64.56
C ARG A 22 38.14 -20.69 -64.67
N TRP A 23 37.14 -21.29 -65.29
CA TRP A 23 35.78 -20.77 -65.37
C TRP A 23 35.05 -20.83 -64.05
N LEU A 24 35.22 -21.90 -63.30
CA LEU A 24 34.67 -22.02 -61.97
C LEU A 24 35.32 -21.05 -60.96
N ALA A 25 36.64 -20.84 -61.07
CA ALA A 25 37.33 -19.84 -60.25
C ALA A 25 36.92 -18.39 -60.66
N ALA A 26 36.76 -18.12 -61.95
CA ALA A 26 36.27 -16.82 -62.41
C ALA A 26 34.84 -16.56 -62.01
N LEU A 27 33.95 -17.59 -62.02
CA LEU A 27 32.58 -17.50 -61.54
C LEU A 27 32.52 -17.28 -60.00
N GLY A 28 33.39 -17.95 -59.23
CA GLY A 28 33.51 -17.76 -57.79
C GLY A 28 34.00 -16.35 -57.42
N ILE A 29 34.98 -15.81 -58.17
CA ILE A 29 35.49 -14.44 -57.98
C ILE A 29 34.41 -13.40 -58.34
N THR A 30 33.70 -13.58 -59.47
CA THR A 30 32.60 -12.67 -59.86
C THR A 30 31.44 -12.71 -58.88
N LEU A 31 31.07 -13.88 -58.35
CA LEU A 31 30.05 -14.02 -57.31
C LEU A 31 30.53 -13.35 -56.02
N GLY A 32 31.78 -13.55 -55.62
CA GLY A 32 32.38 -12.91 -54.46
C GLY A 32 32.41 -11.38 -54.57
N VAL A 33 32.80 -10.85 -55.73
CA VAL A 33 32.76 -9.40 -56.00
C VAL A 33 31.33 -8.86 -56.01
N LEU A 34 30.37 -9.59 -56.57
CA LEU A 34 28.96 -9.22 -56.51
C LEU A 34 28.40 -9.22 -55.07
N VAL A 35 28.76 -10.19 -54.27
CA VAL A 35 28.37 -10.24 -52.86
C VAL A 35 29.00 -9.07 -52.08
N ILE A 36 30.29 -8.79 -52.30
CA ILE A 36 30.98 -7.64 -51.67
C ILE A 36 30.35 -6.33 -52.12
N ALA A 37 30.08 -6.18 -53.43
CA ALA A 37 29.42 -4.98 -53.98
C ALA A 37 28.00 -4.81 -53.44
N PHE A 38 27.25 -5.90 -53.25
CA PHE A 38 25.92 -5.88 -52.66
C PHE A 38 25.94 -5.51 -51.17
N VAL A 39 26.91 -6.05 -50.44
CA VAL A 39 27.12 -5.69 -49.03
C VAL A 39 27.56 -4.23 -48.89
N ALA A 40 28.53 -3.78 -49.73
CA ALA A 40 28.98 -2.39 -49.73
C ALA A 40 27.89 -1.40 -50.18
N ALA A 41 27.07 -1.77 -51.18
CA ALA A 41 25.90 -1.00 -51.54
C ALA A 41 24.85 -0.95 -50.44
N GLY A 42 24.64 -2.08 -49.72
CA GLY A 42 23.78 -2.16 -48.57
C GLY A 42 24.25 -1.24 -47.42
N GLU A 43 25.54 -1.26 -47.09
CA GLU A 43 26.13 -0.37 -46.09
C GLU A 43 26.10 1.10 -46.55
N TYR A 44 26.38 1.39 -47.80
CA TYR A 44 26.29 2.76 -48.35
C TYR A 44 24.86 3.31 -48.28
N VAL A 45 23.86 2.50 -48.62
CA VAL A 45 22.44 2.86 -48.52
C VAL A 45 22.04 3.03 -47.04
N ALA A 46 22.47 2.13 -46.17
CA ALA A 46 22.18 2.23 -44.71
C ALA A 46 22.81 3.49 -44.10
N HIS A 47 24.05 3.83 -44.47
CA HIS A 47 24.75 5.01 -43.97
C HIS A 47 24.08 6.33 -44.42
N ASN A 48 23.56 6.40 -45.63
CA ASN A 48 22.88 7.59 -46.15
C ASN A 48 21.39 7.67 -45.77
N LEU A 49 20.73 6.54 -45.49
CA LEU A 49 19.35 6.51 -45.03
C LEU A 49 19.19 6.96 -43.56
N GLY A 50 20.19 6.72 -42.72
CA GLY A 50 20.15 7.07 -41.29
C GLY A 50 19.78 8.55 -41.04
N PRO A 51 20.54 9.52 -41.62
CA PRO A 51 20.23 10.95 -41.46
C PRO A 51 18.87 11.37 -42.01
N ILE A 52 18.46 10.82 -43.15
CA ILE A 52 17.16 11.14 -43.79
C ILE A 52 16.01 10.58 -42.95
N LEU A 53 16.13 9.36 -42.48
CA LEU A 53 15.12 8.75 -41.61
C LEU A 53 15.06 9.45 -40.25
N ARG A 54 16.21 9.85 -39.68
CA ARG A 54 16.26 10.60 -38.43
C ARG A 54 15.49 11.91 -38.54
N SER A 55 15.72 12.72 -39.57
CA SER A 55 14.97 13.97 -39.78
C SER A 55 13.49 13.70 -40.00
N SER A 56 13.13 12.68 -40.80
CA SER A 56 11.73 12.32 -41.03
C SER A 56 11.03 11.85 -39.76
N VAL A 57 11.69 11.08 -38.89
CA VAL A 57 11.15 10.66 -37.59
C VAL A 57 10.95 11.86 -36.68
N VAL A 58 11.95 12.73 -36.54
CA VAL A 58 11.86 13.96 -35.75
C VAL A 58 10.74 14.86 -36.25
N ASP A 59 10.68 15.11 -37.57
CA ASP A 59 9.63 15.96 -38.16
C ASP A 59 8.22 15.36 -37.96
N THR A 60 8.07 14.03 -38.16
CA THR A 60 6.79 13.34 -37.99
C THR A 60 6.32 13.37 -36.53
N LEU A 61 7.22 13.10 -35.59
CA LEU A 61 6.90 13.16 -34.16
C LEU A 61 6.63 14.61 -33.73
N SER A 62 7.43 15.59 -34.18
CA SER A 62 7.20 17.00 -33.89
C SER A 62 5.85 17.49 -34.41
N GLN A 63 5.45 17.06 -35.61
CA GLN A 63 4.12 17.37 -36.16
C GLN A 63 3.00 16.66 -35.37
N ARG A 64 3.20 15.39 -34.97
CA ARG A 64 2.19 14.60 -34.26
C ARG A 64 1.96 15.10 -32.84
N PHE A 65 3.02 15.44 -32.13
CA PHE A 65 2.96 15.94 -30.76
C PHE A 65 2.86 17.46 -30.67
N HIS A 66 2.95 18.18 -31.82
CA HIS A 66 3.02 19.65 -31.89
C HIS A 66 4.10 20.22 -30.93
N SER A 67 5.20 19.51 -30.79
CA SER A 67 6.20 19.75 -29.76
C SER A 67 7.61 19.55 -30.32
N PRO A 68 8.62 20.25 -29.78
CA PRO A 68 10.01 19.99 -30.12
C PRO A 68 10.37 18.54 -29.79
N VAL A 69 11.01 17.86 -30.73
CA VAL A 69 11.51 16.50 -30.61
C VAL A 69 13.00 16.48 -30.91
N GLU A 70 13.75 15.85 -30.01
CA GLU A 70 15.17 15.60 -30.18
C GLU A 70 15.41 14.09 -30.28
N LEU A 71 16.39 13.71 -31.09
CA LEU A 71 16.84 12.32 -31.25
C LEU A 71 18.36 12.33 -31.41
N ASP A 72 19.09 11.68 -30.49
CA ASP A 72 20.55 11.73 -30.52
C ASP A 72 21.11 10.93 -31.70
N SER A 73 20.69 9.69 -31.87
CA SER A 73 21.11 8.86 -33.01
C SER A 73 19.99 7.96 -33.53
N LEU A 74 20.07 7.63 -34.83
CA LEU A 74 19.23 6.64 -35.47
C LEU A 74 20.09 5.79 -36.38
N ASP A 75 20.21 4.51 -36.05
CA ASP A 75 21.01 3.53 -36.80
C ASP A 75 20.08 2.59 -37.57
N VAL A 76 20.41 2.35 -38.81
CA VAL A 76 19.63 1.49 -39.72
C VAL A 76 20.51 0.36 -40.23
N SER A 77 20.10 -0.87 -40.04
CA SER A 77 20.81 -2.07 -40.52
C SER A 77 19.92 -2.91 -41.44
N VAL A 78 20.47 -3.36 -42.57
CA VAL A 78 19.75 -4.14 -43.58
C VAL A 78 20.15 -5.61 -43.64
N ALA A 79 21.11 -6.06 -42.82
CA ALA A 79 21.74 -7.39 -42.96
C ALA A 79 20.80 -8.59 -42.78
N LYS A 80 19.73 -8.45 -41.98
CA LYS A 80 18.69 -9.49 -41.71
C LYS A 80 17.26 -8.90 -41.71
N GLY A 81 16.93 -8.10 -42.73
CA GLY A 81 15.75 -7.23 -42.74
C GLY A 81 16.10 -5.83 -42.27
N LEU A 82 15.17 -4.88 -42.40
CA LEU A 82 15.41 -3.51 -41.95
C LEU A 82 15.21 -3.43 -40.43
N LYS A 83 16.32 -3.30 -39.71
CA LYS A 83 16.33 -3.02 -38.28
C LYS A 83 16.63 -1.55 -38.06
N VAL A 84 15.81 -0.87 -37.30
CA VAL A 84 15.97 0.53 -36.89
C VAL A 84 16.20 0.56 -35.38
N GLU A 85 17.26 1.23 -34.95
CA GLU A 85 17.59 1.46 -33.54
C GLU A 85 17.81 2.95 -33.32
N GLY A 86 17.19 3.51 -32.29
CA GLY A 86 17.33 4.91 -31.91
C GLY A 86 17.75 5.06 -30.47
N ARG A 87 18.45 6.18 -30.19
CA ARG A 87 18.88 6.52 -28.83
C ARG A 87 18.60 7.98 -28.54
N GLY A 88 18.25 8.24 -27.26
CA GLY A 88 18.08 9.60 -26.75
C GLY A 88 16.93 10.35 -27.40
N LEU A 89 15.78 9.68 -27.61
CA LEU A 89 14.56 10.36 -28.05
C LEU A 89 13.99 11.15 -26.88
N ARG A 90 13.77 12.46 -27.10
CA ARG A 90 13.15 13.38 -26.14
C ARG A 90 12.04 14.16 -26.81
N ILE A 91 10.87 14.18 -26.19
CA ILE A 91 9.70 14.96 -26.60
C ILE A 91 9.40 15.95 -25.48
N PHE A 92 9.40 17.24 -25.81
CA PHE A 92 9.21 18.29 -24.80
C PHE A 92 7.75 18.76 -24.76
N TYR A 93 7.37 19.43 -23.68
CA TYR A 93 6.09 20.12 -23.62
C TYR A 93 6.11 21.37 -24.49
N LEU A 94 4.98 21.66 -25.14
CA LEU A 94 4.75 23.02 -25.61
C LEU A 94 4.48 23.91 -24.40
N ALA A 95 5.39 24.83 -24.11
CA ALA A 95 5.08 25.95 -23.25
C ALA A 95 4.01 26.79 -23.96
N GLY A 96 2.77 26.72 -23.51
CA GLY A 96 1.73 27.64 -23.96
C GLY A 96 2.15 29.08 -23.67
N PRO A 97 1.69 30.08 -24.46
CA PRO A 97 2.08 31.48 -24.32
C PRO A 97 1.78 32.10 -22.94
N THR A 98 1.12 31.37 -22.06
CA THR A 98 0.66 31.79 -20.73
C THR A 98 1.49 31.24 -19.56
N GLN A 99 2.59 30.50 -19.78
CA GLN A 99 3.41 29.94 -18.68
C GLN A 99 4.91 30.23 -18.77
N PRO A 100 5.36 31.50 -18.79
CA PRO A 100 6.75 31.82 -18.49
C PRO A 100 7.11 31.49 -17.03
N ASP A 101 6.12 31.39 -16.13
CA ASP A 101 6.31 31.21 -14.69
C ASP A 101 6.72 29.79 -14.27
N LEU A 102 6.40 28.73 -15.02
CA LEU A 102 6.81 27.37 -14.68
C LEU A 102 8.31 27.16 -14.86
N GLN A 103 8.91 27.68 -15.92
CA GLN A 103 10.35 27.63 -16.12
C GLN A 103 11.09 28.50 -15.07
N GLN A 104 10.50 29.60 -14.65
CA GLN A 104 11.10 30.50 -13.66
C GLN A 104 10.94 29.98 -12.22
N LYS A 105 9.83 29.29 -11.89
CA LYS A 105 9.61 28.65 -10.58
C LYS A 105 10.43 27.37 -10.37
N MET A 106 10.73 26.62 -11.42
CA MET A 106 11.50 25.39 -11.30
C MET A 106 13.03 25.59 -11.38
N GLY A 107 13.53 26.79 -11.74
CA GLY A 107 14.96 27.13 -11.75
C GLY A 107 15.84 26.22 -12.62
N LYS A 108 15.25 25.27 -13.34
CA LYS A 108 15.86 24.33 -14.30
C LYS A 108 14.92 24.19 -15.48
N ALA A 109 15.47 23.87 -16.66
CA ALA A 109 14.65 23.50 -17.80
C ALA A 109 13.67 22.39 -17.39
N ALA A 110 12.37 22.55 -17.72
CA ALA A 110 11.37 21.53 -17.44
C ALA A 110 11.82 20.19 -18.05
N PRO A 111 11.64 19.05 -17.35
CA PRO A 111 12.00 17.75 -17.91
C PRO A 111 11.18 17.49 -19.18
N PRO A 112 11.72 16.72 -20.15
CA PRO A 112 10.93 16.31 -21.31
C PRO A 112 9.68 15.55 -20.86
N MET A 113 8.59 15.67 -21.60
CA MET A 113 7.36 14.90 -21.39
C MET A 113 7.61 13.40 -21.52
N LEU A 114 8.38 13.03 -22.54
CA LEU A 114 8.80 11.66 -22.79
C LEU A 114 10.28 11.65 -23.11
N SER A 115 11.02 10.80 -22.41
CA SER A 115 12.41 10.49 -22.68
C SER A 115 12.56 8.98 -22.88
N VAL A 116 13.24 8.58 -23.95
CA VAL A 116 13.53 7.17 -24.26
C VAL A 116 15.02 7.02 -24.48
N ASN A 117 15.67 6.19 -23.64
CA ASN A 117 17.10 5.96 -23.75
C ASN A 117 17.46 5.16 -25.01
N HIS A 118 16.74 4.07 -25.24
CA HIS A 118 16.95 3.21 -26.40
C HIS A 118 15.62 2.65 -26.90
N PHE A 119 15.42 2.65 -28.20
CA PHE A 119 14.31 1.94 -28.84
C PHE A 119 14.79 1.21 -30.10
N GLY A 120 14.10 0.12 -30.42
CA GLY A 120 14.39 -0.65 -31.61
C GLY A 120 13.15 -1.30 -32.19
N PHE A 121 13.10 -1.39 -33.53
CA PHE A 121 12.04 -2.12 -34.21
C PHE A 121 12.56 -2.70 -35.55
N ARG A 122 11.78 -3.64 -36.09
CA ARG A 122 12.02 -4.24 -37.38
C ARG A 122 10.87 -3.92 -38.33
N THR A 123 11.20 -3.59 -39.56
CA THR A 123 10.21 -3.33 -40.61
C THR A 123 10.73 -3.83 -41.98
N SER A 124 9.93 -3.71 -43.03
CA SER A 124 10.34 -4.03 -44.39
C SER A 124 10.74 -2.76 -45.13
N LEU A 125 11.72 -2.86 -46.01
CA LEU A 125 12.14 -1.74 -46.87
C LEU A 125 10.98 -1.27 -47.76
N HIS A 126 10.14 -2.20 -48.23
CA HIS A 126 8.95 -1.90 -49.03
C HIS A 126 7.92 -1.04 -48.24
N ALA A 127 7.70 -1.35 -46.96
CA ALA A 127 6.81 -0.57 -46.08
C ALA A 127 7.30 0.88 -45.89
N LEU A 128 8.61 1.06 -45.76
CA LEU A 128 9.23 2.39 -45.63
C LEU A 128 9.12 3.23 -46.92
N LEU A 129 9.32 2.60 -48.07
CA LEU A 129 9.23 3.27 -49.36
C LEU A 129 7.80 3.68 -49.75
N HIS A 130 6.79 2.95 -49.25
CA HIS A 130 5.39 3.22 -49.56
C HIS A 130 4.68 4.05 -48.48
N LEU A 131 5.42 4.59 -47.49
CA LEU A 131 4.90 5.44 -46.40
C LEU A 131 3.75 4.78 -45.57
N GLN A 132 3.70 3.45 -45.58
CA GLN A 132 2.78 2.63 -44.78
C GLN A 132 3.59 1.57 -44.02
N ALA A 133 4.07 1.90 -42.84
CA ALA A 133 4.86 0.97 -42.04
C ALA A 133 3.97 0.31 -40.95
N ASN A 134 3.68 -0.97 -41.13
CA ASN A 134 3.12 -1.80 -40.05
C ASN A 134 4.30 -2.36 -39.27
N ILE A 135 4.51 -1.85 -38.08
CA ILE A 135 5.54 -2.30 -37.14
C ILE A 135 4.91 -3.31 -36.22
N ALA A 136 5.37 -4.58 -36.27
CA ALA A 136 4.82 -5.62 -35.43
C ALA A 136 5.14 -5.39 -33.95
N ARG A 137 6.38 -4.94 -33.65
CA ARG A 137 6.81 -4.68 -32.28
C ARG A 137 7.89 -3.60 -32.23
N VAL A 138 7.76 -2.75 -31.21
CA VAL A 138 8.80 -1.80 -30.80
C VAL A 138 9.29 -2.21 -29.41
N ASP A 139 10.58 -2.44 -29.28
CA ASP A 139 11.24 -2.68 -28.00
C ASP A 139 11.84 -1.36 -27.49
N ILE A 140 11.53 -1.00 -26.23
CA ILE A 140 12.02 0.21 -25.57
C ILE A 140 12.73 -0.19 -24.28
N ASP A 141 13.90 0.41 -24.03
CA ASP A 141 14.64 0.23 -22.78
C ASP A 141 15.00 1.59 -22.18
N GLY A 142 14.54 1.83 -20.97
CA GLY A 142 14.67 3.10 -20.28
C GLY A 142 13.74 4.17 -20.85
N MET A 143 12.55 4.30 -20.28
CA MET A 143 11.57 5.32 -20.63
C MET A 143 11.18 6.12 -19.40
N ASP A 144 11.29 7.44 -19.46
CA ASP A 144 10.74 8.35 -18.48
C ASP A 144 9.55 9.08 -19.10
N LEU A 145 8.41 8.98 -18.45
CA LEU A 145 7.18 9.67 -18.85
C LEU A 145 6.74 10.59 -17.72
N HIS A 146 6.74 11.89 -17.99
CA HIS A 146 6.24 12.91 -17.08
C HIS A 146 4.88 13.40 -17.55
N ILE A 147 3.85 13.26 -16.73
CA ILE A 147 2.53 13.84 -16.95
C ILE A 147 2.46 15.15 -16.16
N PRO A 148 2.27 16.31 -16.84
CA PRO A 148 2.28 17.61 -16.16
C PRO A 148 1.04 17.80 -15.29
N PRO A 149 1.12 18.69 -14.29
CA PRO A 149 -0.06 19.12 -13.57
C PRO A 149 -1.02 19.83 -14.52
N HIS A 150 -2.31 19.59 -14.35
CA HIS A 150 -3.32 20.33 -15.10
C HIS A 150 -3.23 21.82 -14.75
N SER A 151 -2.67 22.60 -15.66
CA SER A 151 -2.73 24.04 -15.61
C SER A 151 -3.69 24.46 -16.69
N GLY A 152 -4.87 24.95 -16.46
CA GLY A 152 -5.89 25.38 -17.42
C GLY A 152 -5.46 26.04 -18.76
N ALA A 153 -4.24 25.78 -19.20
CA ALA A 153 -3.66 26.11 -20.47
C ALA A 153 -4.04 25.00 -21.47
N HIS A 154 -4.72 25.39 -22.52
CA HIS A 154 -5.07 24.52 -23.63
C HIS A 154 -3.83 23.76 -24.13
N THR A 155 -3.77 22.46 -23.87
CA THR A 155 -2.87 21.59 -24.61
C THR A 155 -3.31 21.63 -26.07
N PRO A 156 -2.39 21.80 -27.02
CA PRO A 156 -2.79 21.92 -28.43
C PRO A 156 -3.52 20.64 -28.86
N HIS A 157 -4.66 20.81 -29.50
CA HIS A 157 -5.40 19.70 -30.11
C HIS A 157 -4.46 18.87 -30.97
N ILE A 158 -4.28 17.60 -30.65
CA ILE A 158 -3.65 16.65 -31.55
C ILE A 158 -4.65 16.39 -32.68
N THR A 159 -4.74 17.31 -33.61
CA THR A 159 -5.39 17.03 -34.88
C THR A 159 -4.58 15.93 -35.55
N ALA A 160 -5.23 14.83 -35.91
CA ALA A 160 -4.59 13.77 -36.66
C ALA A 160 -3.89 14.44 -37.87
N PRO A 161 -2.58 14.45 -37.97
CA PRO A 161 -1.93 15.12 -39.07
C PRO A 161 -2.38 14.44 -40.35
N ASN A 162 -2.62 15.23 -41.40
CA ASN A 162 -2.65 14.74 -42.77
C ASN A 162 -1.26 14.20 -43.17
N SER A 163 -0.65 13.39 -42.27
CA SER A 163 0.63 12.77 -42.51
C SER A 163 0.41 11.71 -43.57
N ARG A 164 1.12 11.86 -44.68
CA ARG A 164 1.18 10.88 -45.77
C ARG A 164 1.70 9.51 -45.30
N ILE A 165 2.28 9.44 -44.10
CA ILE A 165 2.84 8.22 -43.52
C ILE A 165 1.89 7.69 -42.45
N LYS A 166 1.25 6.55 -42.70
CA LYS A 166 0.50 5.78 -41.71
C LYS A 166 1.43 4.76 -41.06
N ILE A 167 1.85 5.02 -39.85
CA ILE A 167 2.61 4.06 -39.04
C ILE A 167 1.61 3.45 -38.02
N THR A 168 1.45 2.15 -38.08
CA THR A 168 0.72 1.37 -37.05
C THR A 168 1.72 0.51 -36.31
N VAL A 169 1.61 0.46 -35.01
CA VAL A 169 2.43 -0.37 -34.13
C VAL A 169 1.49 -1.34 -33.44
N ALA A 170 1.72 -2.65 -33.62
CA ALA A 170 0.85 -3.66 -33.02
C ALA A 170 1.19 -3.88 -31.54
N GLU A 171 2.47 -3.82 -31.17
CA GLU A 171 2.94 -4.06 -29.81
C GLU A 171 4.10 -3.10 -29.46
N ILE A 172 4.09 -2.53 -28.26
CA ILE A 172 5.20 -1.79 -27.67
C ILE A 172 5.57 -2.50 -26.36
N PHE A 173 6.80 -2.98 -26.28
CA PHE A 173 7.36 -3.60 -25.10
C PHE A 173 8.41 -2.69 -24.47
N CYS A 174 8.14 -2.25 -23.24
CA CYS A 174 9.01 -1.34 -22.51
C CYS A 174 9.61 -2.04 -21.30
N LYS A 175 10.90 -1.80 -21.07
CA LYS A 175 11.60 -2.15 -19.83
C LYS A 175 12.05 -0.87 -19.12
N ASN A 176 12.13 -0.93 -17.79
CA ASN A 176 12.64 0.18 -16.98
C ASN A 176 11.90 1.49 -17.27
N VAL A 177 10.59 1.49 -17.07
CA VAL A 177 9.72 2.66 -17.27
C VAL A 177 9.53 3.38 -15.95
N ASN A 178 9.82 4.67 -15.93
CA ASN A 178 9.51 5.55 -14.81
C ASN A 178 8.38 6.49 -15.24
N LEU A 179 7.21 6.32 -14.63
CA LEU A 179 6.04 7.17 -14.85
C LEU A 179 5.92 8.14 -13.66
N VAL A 180 5.99 9.44 -13.93
CA VAL A 180 5.83 10.50 -12.94
C VAL A 180 4.60 11.33 -13.29
N ILE A 181 3.65 11.40 -12.37
CA ILE A 181 2.46 12.24 -12.48
C ILE A 181 2.67 13.45 -11.57
N GLU A 182 2.92 14.61 -12.15
CA GLU A 182 3.12 15.85 -11.43
C GLU A 182 1.81 16.39 -10.87
N ASN A 183 1.85 16.97 -9.67
CA ASN A 183 0.67 17.53 -9.05
C ASN A 183 0.65 19.06 -9.13
N ALA A 184 -0.51 19.63 -9.45
CA ALA A 184 -0.70 21.09 -9.45
C ALA A 184 -0.68 21.69 -8.03
N ASN A 185 -1.05 20.89 -7.01
CA ASN A 185 -1.03 21.31 -5.62
C ASN A 185 0.37 21.07 -5.02
N PRO A 186 1.11 22.13 -4.63
CA PRO A 186 2.44 22.01 -4.05
C PRO A 186 2.45 21.32 -2.67
N ALA A 187 1.29 21.11 -2.06
CA ALA A 187 1.14 20.32 -0.83
C ALA A 187 1.04 18.80 -1.08
N LYS A 188 1.17 18.37 -2.33
CA LYS A 188 1.15 16.96 -2.74
C LYS A 188 2.47 16.58 -3.40
N ASP A 189 2.94 15.35 -3.12
CA ASP A 189 4.07 14.78 -3.84
C ASP A 189 3.64 14.31 -5.24
N PRO A 190 4.53 14.37 -6.24
CA PRO A 190 4.31 13.66 -7.49
C PRO A 190 4.14 12.16 -7.25
N LEU A 191 3.23 11.51 -7.99
CA LEU A 191 3.16 10.07 -8.01
C LEU A 191 4.22 9.51 -8.94
N SER A 192 5.02 8.57 -8.46
CA SER A 192 6.07 7.92 -9.24
C SER A 192 5.86 6.40 -9.23
N PHE A 193 5.81 5.82 -10.44
CA PHE A 193 5.65 4.39 -10.66
C PHE A 193 6.87 3.85 -11.40
N ASN A 194 7.59 2.94 -10.76
CA ASN A 194 8.71 2.24 -11.40
C ASN A 194 8.18 0.92 -11.98
N ILE A 195 7.93 0.91 -13.28
CA ILE A 195 7.37 -0.23 -14.02
C ILE A 195 8.55 -0.98 -14.64
N GLN A 196 8.76 -2.21 -14.21
CA GLN A 196 9.87 -3.05 -14.68
C GLN A 196 9.64 -3.51 -16.12
N ASN A 197 8.42 -3.95 -16.41
CA ASN A 197 8.00 -4.36 -17.75
C ASN A 197 6.60 -3.80 -18.02
N LEU A 198 6.42 -3.23 -19.20
CA LEU A 198 5.14 -2.74 -19.70
C LEU A 198 4.96 -3.23 -21.13
N ASN A 199 3.92 -4.01 -21.37
CA ASN A 199 3.52 -4.41 -22.71
C ASN A 199 2.25 -3.67 -23.10
N LEU A 200 2.26 -2.98 -24.23
CA LEU A 200 1.12 -2.26 -24.79
C LEU A 200 0.76 -2.90 -26.14
N THR A 201 -0.50 -3.26 -26.30
CA THR A 201 -1.04 -3.74 -27.58
C THR A 201 -2.20 -2.87 -28.05
N ASP A 202 -2.59 -3.01 -29.30
CA ASP A 202 -3.61 -2.18 -29.96
C ASP A 202 -3.31 -0.67 -29.92
N VAL A 203 -2.04 -0.32 -30.04
CA VAL A 203 -1.58 1.06 -29.96
C VAL A 203 -1.99 1.86 -31.19
N GLY A 204 -3.05 2.66 -31.07
CA GLY A 204 -3.61 3.47 -32.16
C GLY A 204 -4.27 4.76 -31.67
N PRO A 205 -4.45 5.73 -32.58
CA PRO A 205 -5.13 6.97 -32.24
C PRO A 205 -6.63 6.71 -32.01
N GLY A 206 -7.14 7.21 -30.88
CA GLY A 206 -8.57 7.20 -30.57
C GLY A 206 -9.15 5.85 -30.13
N VAL A 207 -8.31 4.85 -29.88
CA VAL A 207 -8.72 3.56 -29.32
C VAL A 207 -8.02 3.33 -27.97
N PRO A 208 -8.67 2.62 -27.02
CA PRO A 208 -8.00 2.19 -25.81
C PRO A 208 -6.88 1.20 -26.13
N MET A 209 -5.75 1.31 -25.46
CA MET A 209 -4.65 0.35 -25.52
C MET A 209 -4.84 -0.72 -24.45
N LEU A 210 -4.57 -1.97 -24.78
CA LEU A 210 -4.38 -3.01 -23.79
C LEU A 210 -3.00 -2.87 -23.15
N TYR A 211 -2.92 -3.02 -21.84
CA TYR A 211 -1.65 -3.02 -21.13
C TYR A 211 -1.49 -4.24 -20.22
N ASP A 212 -0.25 -4.66 -20.06
CA ASP A 212 0.21 -5.66 -19.11
C ASP A 212 1.47 -5.10 -18.44
N ALA A 213 1.38 -4.82 -17.13
CA ALA A 213 2.38 -4.07 -16.39
C ALA A 213 2.84 -4.80 -15.13
N TYR A 214 4.16 -4.92 -14.95
CA TYR A 214 4.81 -5.42 -13.74
C TYR A 214 5.59 -4.30 -13.08
N LEU A 215 5.25 -4.00 -11.82
CA LEU A 215 5.90 -2.93 -11.07
C LEU A 215 6.17 -3.34 -9.62
N ILE A 216 7.11 -2.67 -9.00
CA ILE A 216 7.37 -2.81 -7.57
C ILE A 216 6.81 -1.59 -6.85
N ASN A 217 5.90 -1.82 -5.92
CA ASN A 217 5.39 -0.77 -5.05
C ASN A 217 6.47 -0.39 -4.02
N PRO A 218 6.77 0.90 -3.82
CA PRO A 218 7.84 1.32 -2.92
C PRO A 218 7.48 1.20 -1.44
N LYS A 219 6.19 1.30 -1.08
CA LYS A 219 5.76 1.27 0.33
C LYS A 219 4.24 0.99 0.47
N PRO A 220 3.82 -0.17 0.99
CA PRO A 220 4.65 -1.31 1.37
C PRO A 220 5.35 -1.94 0.15
N ILE A 221 6.58 -2.42 0.33
CA ILE A 221 7.37 -3.02 -0.74
C ILE A 221 6.73 -4.33 -1.16
N GLY A 222 6.41 -4.47 -2.45
CA GLY A 222 5.82 -5.69 -2.99
C GLY A 222 5.63 -5.61 -4.50
N ALA A 223 5.32 -6.73 -5.14
CA ALA A 223 5.15 -6.83 -6.58
C ALA A 223 3.68 -6.64 -6.99
N ILE A 224 3.44 -5.74 -7.93
CA ILE A 224 2.13 -5.53 -8.54
C ILE A 224 2.19 -6.00 -10.00
N HIS A 225 1.22 -6.80 -10.38
CA HIS A 225 0.92 -7.13 -11.77
C HIS A 225 -0.47 -6.58 -12.10
N ALA A 226 -0.57 -5.78 -13.15
CA ALA A 226 -1.82 -5.16 -13.56
C ALA A 226 -2.04 -5.31 -15.05
N THR A 227 -3.25 -5.69 -15.45
CA THR A 227 -3.66 -5.84 -16.85
C THR A 227 -4.99 -5.13 -17.07
N GLY A 228 -5.19 -4.53 -18.24
CA GLY A 228 -6.42 -3.83 -18.53
C GLY A 228 -6.35 -2.95 -19.77
N HIS A 229 -7.19 -1.91 -19.80
CA HIS A 229 -7.25 -0.94 -20.87
C HIS A 229 -6.90 0.45 -20.37
N PHE A 230 -6.21 1.20 -21.21
CA PHE A 230 -5.86 2.59 -20.97
C PHE A 230 -6.19 3.44 -22.17
N GLY A 231 -6.92 4.53 -21.96
CA GLY A 231 -7.26 5.46 -23.02
C GLY A 231 -8.68 5.30 -23.60
N PRO A 232 -8.98 5.97 -24.73
CA PRO A 232 -8.03 6.76 -25.52
C PRO A 232 -7.45 7.94 -24.74
N TRP A 233 -6.18 8.24 -25.00
CA TRP A 233 -5.50 9.36 -24.33
C TRP A 233 -6.13 10.69 -24.66
N HIS A 234 -6.52 11.43 -23.62
CA HIS A 234 -7.07 12.79 -23.74
C HIS A 234 -5.96 13.81 -23.50
N SER A 235 -5.38 14.30 -24.59
CA SER A 235 -4.27 15.27 -24.51
C SER A 235 -4.67 16.60 -23.89
N ASP A 236 -5.91 17.01 -24.05
CA ASP A 236 -6.44 18.28 -23.52
C ASP A 236 -6.69 18.22 -22.01
N ASP A 237 -7.06 17.06 -21.51
CA ASP A 237 -7.23 16.77 -20.10
C ASP A 237 -6.78 15.33 -19.79
N PRO A 238 -5.49 15.10 -19.57
CA PRO A 238 -4.95 13.77 -19.26
C PRO A 238 -5.62 13.06 -18.08
N ARG A 239 -6.15 13.83 -17.12
CA ARG A 239 -6.84 13.32 -15.94
C ARG A 239 -8.17 12.64 -16.26
N SER A 240 -8.80 13.04 -17.36
CA SER A 240 -10.05 12.45 -17.85
C SER A 240 -9.85 11.16 -18.64
N THR A 241 -8.60 10.73 -18.88
CA THR A 241 -8.29 9.49 -19.58
C THR A 241 -8.84 8.29 -18.82
N SER A 242 -9.56 7.42 -19.52
CA SER A 242 -10.14 6.21 -18.92
C SER A 242 -9.08 5.16 -18.63
N VAL A 243 -9.25 4.44 -17.54
CA VAL A 243 -8.45 3.28 -17.18
C VAL A 243 -9.36 2.22 -16.56
N ASP A 244 -9.16 0.98 -16.92
CA ASP A 244 -9.78 -0.16 -16.27
C ASP A 244 -8.82 -1.34 -16.25
N GLY A 245 -9.05 -2.26 -15.34
CA GLY A 245 -8.23 -3.46 -15.28
C GLY A 245 -8.40 -4.28 -14.02
N HIS A 246 -7.56 -5.31 -13.96
CA HIS A 246 -7.40 -6.18 -12.82
C HIS A 246 -5.97 -6.08 -12.30
N TYR A 247 -5.80 -6.13 -10.97
CA TYR A 247 -4.48 -6.16 -10.36
C TYR A 247 -4.34 -7.29 -9.35
N THR A 248 -3.11 -7.75 -9.20
CA THR A 248 -2.66 -8.57 -8.08
C THR A 248 -1.47 -7.89 -7.41
N PHE A 249 -1.49 -7.79 -6.11
CA PHE A 249 -0.40 -7.26 -5.29
C PHE A 249 0.08 -8.36 -4.35
N THR A 250 1.32 -8.78 -4.49
CA THR A 250 1.87 -9.94 -3.79
C THR A 250 3.10 -9.59 -3.00
N ASN A 251 3.31 -10.32 -1.89
CA ASN A 251 4.48 -10.16 -1.02
C ASN A 251 4.69 -8.72 -0.55
N ALA A 252 3.62 -8.02 -0.24
CA ALA A 252 3.69 -6.66 0.25
C ALA A 252 4.16 -6.67 1.71
N ASP A 253 5.40 -6.26 1.94
CA ASP A 253 6.03 -6.21 3.26
C ASP A 253 5.53 -4.99 4.04
N LEU A 254 4.60 -5.23 4.97
CA LEU A 254 4.08 -4.20 5.88
C LEU A 254 5.14 -3.70 6.86
N GLY A 255 6.22 -4.46 7.12
CA GLY A 255 7.35 -4.04 7.93
C GLY A 255 8.10 -2.83 7.37
N SER A 256 7.90 -2.50 6.08
CA SER A 256 8.36 -1.25 5.48
C SER A 256 7.67 -0.01 6.07
N ILE A 257 6.55 -0.19 6.80
CA ILE A 257 5.82 0.86 7.54
C ILE A 257 6.16 0.70 9.03
N LYS A 258 6.78 1.72 9.63
CA LYS A 258 7.24 1.67 11.02
C LYS A 258 6.11 1.37 12.00
N GLY A 259 6.22 0.29 12.75
CA GLY A 259 5.27 -0.11 13.78
C GLY A 259 4.19 -1.09 13.34
N ILE A 260 4.24 -1.54 12.09
CA ILE A 260 3.34 -2.55 11.54
C ILE A 260 4.19 -3.69 10.97
N GLY A 261 3.70 -4.91 11.02
CA GLY A 261 4.32 -6.09 10.43
C GLY A 261 3.30 -6.97 9.72
N GLY A 262 3.83 -7.89 8.90
CA GLY A 262 3.06 -8.87 8.16
C GLY A 262 3.28 -8.80 6.66
N THR A 263 2.82 -9.83 5.97
CA THR A 263 2.91 -9.98 4.51
C THR A 263 1.51 -9.88 3.91
N LEU A 264 1.22 -8.75 3.25
CA LEU A 264 -0.08 -8.51 2.62
C LEU A 264 -0.10 -9.02 1.19
N SER A 265 -1.20 -9.66 0.81
CA SER A 265 -1.60 -9.86 -0.58
C SER A 265 -2.93 -9.16 -0.84
N SER A 266 -3.11 -8.65 -2.05
CA SER A 266 -4.34 -8.00 -2.50
C SER A 266 -4.65 -8.35 -3.94
N THR A 267 -5.93 -8.39 -4.28
CA THR A 267 -6.40 -8.51 -5.65
C THR A 267 -7.68 -7.70 -5.81
N GLY A 268 -7.91 -7.19 -7.00
CA GLY A 268 -9.11 -6.40 -7.27
C GLY A 268 -9.21 -5.94 -8.70
N ASP A 269 -10.38 -5.39 -8.99
CA ASP A 269 -10.72 -4.77 -10.26
C ASP A 269 -10.85 -3.25 -10.08
N TYR A 270 -10.47 -2.50 -11.10
CA TYR A 270 -10.59 -1.06 -11.08
C TYR A 270 -11.07 -0.52 -12.42
N ALA A 271 -11.83 0.56 -12.36
CA ALA A 271 -12.34 1.24 -13.54
C ALA A 271 -12.64 2.71 -13.24
N GLY A 272 -12.52 3.55 -14.25
CA GLY A 272 -12.89 4.96 -14.16
C GLY A 272 -12.01 5.86 -15.00
N ARG A 273 -11.84 7.07 -14.55
CA ARG A 273 -10.91 8.06 -15.10
C ARG A 273 -9.72 8.20 -14.17
N LEU A 274 -8.58 8.63 -14.67
CA LEU A 274 -7.37 8.79 -13.83
C LEU A 274 -7.62 9.66 -12.58
N ASP A 275 -8.45 10.70 -12.64
CA ASP A 275 -8.79 11.54 -11.49
C ASP A 275 -9.89 10.94 -10.60
N HIS A 276 -10.52 9.85 -11.00
CA HIS A 276 -11.58 9.18 -10.25
C HIS A 276 -11.67 7.70 -10.63
N ILE A 277 -10.87 6.88 -9.99
CA ILE A 277 -10.81 5.43 -10.19
C ILE A 277 -11.58 4.76 -9.07
N THR A 278 -12.55 3.94 -9.41
CA THR A 278 -13.24 3.04 -8.47
C THR A 278 -12.49 1.72 -8.41
N ILE A 279 -12.26 1.22 -7.21
CA ILE A 279 -11.56 -0.05 -6.97
C ILE A 279 -12.39 -0.93 -6.06
N ASP A 280 -12.65 -2.15 -6.49
CA ASP A 280 -13.24 -3.22 -5.68
C ASP A 280 -12.19 -4.32 -5.48
N GLY A 281 -11.91 -4.68 -4.24
CA GLY A 281 -10.83 -5.62 -3.99
C GLY A 281 -10.89 -6.30 -2.63
N THR A 282 -9.95 -7.22 -2.45
CA THR A 282 -9.73 -7.94 -1.20
C THR A 282 -8.28 -7.85 -0.78
N THR A 283 -8.03 -7.90 0.54
CA THR A 283 -6.69 -8.10 1.09
C THR A 283 -6.66 -9.30 2.02
N ASN A 284 -5.52 -9.95 2.08
CA ASN A 284 -5.24 -11.00 3.05
C ASN A 284 -3.85 -10.77 3.66
N THR A 285 -3.79 -10.69 4.99
CA THR A 285 -2.56 -10.55 5.77
C THR A 285 -2.61 -11.57 6.92
N PRO A 286 -2.15 -12.81 6.71
CA PRO A 286 -2.28 -13.88 7.70
C PRO A 286 -1.44 -13.66 8.97
N ASP A 287 -0.45 -12.80 8.89
CA ASP A 287 0.55 -12.50 9.91
C ASP A 287 0.60 -11.01 10.29
N PHE A 288 -0.53 -10.31 10.21
CA PHE A 288 -0.62 -8.91 10.60
C PHE A 288 -0.23 -8.69 12.05
N SER A 289 0.61 -7.72 12.34
CA SER A 289 1.06 -7.44 13.69
C SER A 289 1.29 -5.94 13.92
N LEU A 290 1.19 -5.54 15.17
CA LEU A 290 1.67 -4.25 15.65
C LEU A 290 2.88 -4.50 16.55
N ASP A 291 3.91 -3.65 16.48
CA ASP A 291 5.14 -3.78 17.26
C ASP A 291 4.92 -3.67 18.78
N ILE A 292 3.79 -3.09 19.20
CA ILE A 292 3.39 -3.01 20.60
C ILE A 292 3.01 -4.36 21.21
N SER A 293 2.41 -5.27 20.41
CA SER A 293 1.98 -6.60 20.87
C SER A 293 2.99 -7.68 20.49
N ASP A 294 3.65 -7.54 19.34
CA ASP A 294 4.52 -8.56 18.76
C ASP A 294 3.81 -9.90 18.52
N HIS A 295 2.49 -9.83 18.24
CA HIS A 295 1.66 -11.01 17.98
C HIS A 295 1.08 -10.93 16.57
N PRO A 296 1.50 -11.84 15.65
CA PRO A 296 0.86 -11.97 14.36
C PRO A 296 -0.57 -12.53 14.51
N VAL A 297 -1.52 -11.90 13.82
CA VAL A 297 -2.93 -12.28 13.75
C VAL A 297 -3.43 -12.15 12.31
N PRO A 298 -4.37 -13.00 11.87
CA PRO A 298 -4.94 -12.86 10.54
C PRO A 298 -5.84 -11.64 10.45
N LEU A 299 -5.66 -10.87 9.37
CA LEU A 299 -6.49 -9.74 8.97
C LEU A 299 -6.88 -9.89 7.51
N GLU A 300 -8.17 -9.96 7.23
CA GLU A 300 -8.73 -10.01 5.89
C GLU A 300 -9.64 -8.80 5.67
N THR A 301 -9.64 -8.25 4.46
CA THR A 301 -10.58 -7.18 4.10
C THR A 301 -11.20 -7.40 2.74
N THR A 302 -12.44 -6.91 2.59
CA THR A 302 -13.07 -6.62 1.29
C THR A 302 -13.39 -5.15 1.27
N PHE A 303 -12.98 -4.45 0.22
CA PHE A 303 -13.11 -3.00 0.17
C PHE A 303 -13.65 -2.49 -1.14
N HIS A 304 -14.35 -1.38 -1.05
CA HIS A 304 -14.70 -0.48 -2.12
C HIS A 304 -13.99 0.85 -1.87
N ALA A 305 -13.32 1.38 -2.88
CA ALA A 305 -12.53 2.60 -2.74
C ALA A 305 -12.61 3.48 -3.98
N TYR A 306 -12.46 4.78 -3.76
CA TYR A 306 -12.24 5.77 -4.81
C TYR A 306 -10.82 6.32 -4.68
N VAL A 307 -10.08 6.28 -5.78
CA VAL A 307 -8.68 6.75 -5.83
C VAL A 307 -8.55 7.84 -6.88
N ASP A 308 -8.00 8.96 -6.47
CA ASP A 308 -7.49 9.96 -7.41
C ASP A 308 -6.09 9.53 -7.87
N GLY A 309 -6.01 8.91 -9.05
CA GLY A 309 -4.76 8.43 -9.64
C GLY A 309 -3.80 9.55 -10.06
N THR A 310 -4.15 10.82 -9.85
CA THR A 310 -3.27 11.96 -10.12
C THR A 310 -2.50 12.43 -8.87
N ASN A 311 -2.95 12.04 -7.67
CA ASN A 311 -2.33 12.45 -6.41
C ASN A 311 -2.27 11.35 -5.34
N GLY A 312 -2.95 10.21 -5.55
CA GLY A 312 -2.97 9.08 -4.64
C GLY A 312 -3.94 9.21 -3.47
N ASP A 313 -4.76 10.27 -3.40
CA ASP A 313 -5.79 10.37 -2.36
C ASP A 313 -6.83 9.29 -2.55
N THR A 314 -7.17 8.63 -1.45
CA THR A 314 -8.08 7.48 -1.45
C THR A 314 -9.22 7.71 -0.47
N THR A 315 -10.43 7.44 -0.90
CA THR A 315 -11.62 7.36 -0.04
C THR A 315 -12.06 5.90 0.04
N LEU A 316 -12.19 5.39 1.25
CA LEU A 316 -12.65 4.03 1.55
C LEU A 316 -14.13 4.06 1.93
N ASP A 317 -14.99 3.27 1.23
CA ASP A 317 -16.44 3.30 1.45
C ASP A 317 -17.16 2.04 0.93
N PRO A 318 -17.64 1.15 1.80
CA PRO A 318 -17.08 0.75 3.09
C PRO A 318 -16.00 -0.32 2.90
N VAL A 319 -15.16 -0.48 3.89
CA VAL A 319 -14.27 -1.65 4.03
C VAL A 319 -14.87 -2.60 5.03
N GLN A 320 -15.09 -3.85 4.66
CA GLN A 320 -15.44 -4.94 5.57
C GLN A 320 -14.16 -5.66 5.97
N ALA A 321 -13.92 -5.80 7.26
CA ALA A 321 -12.70 -6.40 7.79
C ALA A 321 -13.01 -7.53 8.76
N THR A 322 -12.17 -8.54 8.76
CA THR A 322 -12.17 -9.67 9.69
C THR A 322 -10.83 -9.76 10.37
N LEU A 323 -10.80 -9.52 11.68
CA LEU A 323 -9.63 -9.67 12.53
C LEU A 323 -9.83 -10.93 13.39
N ILE A 324 -9.08 -11.98 13.14
CA ILE A 324 -9.23 -13.31 13.77
C ILE A 324 -10.66 -13.84 13.58
N HIS A 325 -11.57 -13.56 14.50
CA HIS A 325 -12.98 -13.96 14.46
C HIS A 325 -13.94 -12.76 14.51
N SER A 326 -13.41 -11.57 14.65
CA SER A 326 -14.19 -10.34 14.83
C SER A 326 -14.39 -9.64 13.50
N HIS A 327 -15.65 -9.32 13.17
CA HIS A 327 -16.02 -8.59 11.96
C HIS A 327 -16.30 -7.12 12.29
N PHE A 328 -15.77 -6.22 11.48
CA PHE A 328 -16.03 -4.80 11.60
C PHE A 328 -16.05 -4.11 10.24
N THR A 329 -16.62 -2.93 10.22
CA THR A 329 -16.59 -2.06 9.06
C THR A 329 -15.77 -0.81 9.35
N THR A 330 -15.09 -0.31 8.32
CA THR A 330 -14.40 0.97 8.41
C THR A 330 -14.62 1.78 7.14
N GLN A 331 -14.62 3.09 7.27
CA GLN A 331 -14.72 4.04 6.16
C GLN A 331 -13.94 5.31 6.49
N GLY A 332 -13.50 6.02 5.45
CA GLY A 332 -12.77 7.27 5.65
C GLY A 332 -11.81 7.58 4.53
N THR A 333 -10.72 8.28 4.83
CA THR A 333 -9.79 8.82 3.84
C THR A 333 -8.34 8.52 4.17
N VAL A 334 -7.55 8.33 3.11
CA VAL A 334 -6.09 8.25 3.13
C VAL A 334 -5.58 9.33 2.18
N VAL A 335 -4.97 10.39 2.71
CA VAL A 335 -4.59 11.59 1.97
C VAL A 335 -3.07 11.74 1.96
N ASN A 336 -2.47 11.86 0.78
CA ASN A 336 -1.03 12.07 0.64
C ASN A 336 -0.65 13.52 0.98
N ILE A 337 0.33 13.71 1.87
CA ILE A 337 0.84 15.03 2.30
C ILE A 337 2.30 15.17 1.89
N HIS A 338 2.61 16.20 1.14
CA HIS A 338 3.94 16.47 0.58
C HIS A 338 5.07 16.31 1.62
N GLY A 339 6.03 15.44 1.31
CA GLY A 339 7.22 15.18 2.13
C GLY A 339 6.96 14.56 3.50
N LYS A 340 5.70 14.23 3.85
CA LYS A 340 5.34 13.72 5.17
C LYS A 340 4.66 12.34 5.17
N GLY A 341 4.22 11.86 4.00
CA GLY A 341 3.47 10.61 3.87
C GLY A 341 1.96 10.81 3.98
N HIS A 342 1.24 9.83 4.53
CA HIS A 342 -0.22 9.81 4.49
C HIS A 342 -0.85 10.29 5.80
N ASP A 343 -1.91 11.08 5.68
CA ASP A 343 -2.87 11.42 6.74
C ASP A 343 -4.07 10.46 6.60
N ILE A 344 -4.32 9.64 7.63
CA ILE A 344 -5.33 8.59 7.60
C ILE A 344 -6.42 8.91 8.61
N ASN A 345 -7.65 9.05 8.16
CA ASN A 345 -8.82 9.29 9.01
C ASN A 345 -9.88 8.23 8.74
N LEU A 346 -10.15 7.40 9.73
CA LEU A 346 -11.11 6.29 9.61
C LEU A 346 -12.13 6.33 10.76
N THR A 347 -13.34 5.90 10.45
CA THR A 347 -14.35 5.50 11.46
C THR A 347 -14.43 3.99 11.46
N VAL A 348 -14.46 3.40 12.65
CA VAL A 348 -14.54 1.95 12.86
C VAL A 348 -15.83 1.63 13.58
N HIS A 349 -16.59 0.68 13.06
CA HIS A 349 -17.80 0.16 13.67
C HIS A 349 -17.76 -1.36 13.75
N MET A 350 -17.78 -1.90 14.97
CA MET A 350 -17.80 -3.34 15.25
C MET A 350 -19.05 -3.65 16.07
N PRO A 351 -20.12 -4.16 15.48
CA PRO A 351 -21.37 -4.40 16.19
C PRO A 351 -21.36 -5.67 17.03
N ASN A 352 -20.53 -6.64 16.68
CA ASN A 352 -20.43 -7.92 17.37
C ASN A 352 -19.04 -8.54 17.11
N GLY A 353 -18.11 -8.27 17.99
CA GLY A 353 -16.75 -8.82 17.96
C GLY A 353 -16.43 -9.56 19.27
N ARG A 354 -15.16 -9.94 19.41
CA ARG A 354 -14.58 -10.53 20.60
C ARG A 354 -13.50 -9.62 21.15
N ILE A 355 -13.58 -9.28 22.42
CA ILE A 355 -12.58 -8.39 23.03
C ILE A 355 -11.19 -9.02 23.01
N GLU A 356 -11.08 -10.34 23.15
CA GLU A 356 -9.82 -11.07 23.10
C GLU A 356 -9.07 -10.90 21.75
N ASP A 357 -9.78 -10.74 20.64
CA ASP A 357 -9.17 -10.51 19.32
C ASP A 357 -8.52 -9.13 19.26
N LEU A 358 -9.18 -8.10 19.81
CA LEU A 358 -8.62 -6.75 19.90
C LEU A 358 -7.42 -6.70 20.87
N LEU A 359 -7.53 -7.38 22.01
CA LEU A 359 -6.45 -7.46 23.00
C LEU A 359 -5.24 -8.23 22.46
N ALA A 360 -5.45 -9.28 21.66
CA ALA A 360 -4.37 -10.01 21.01
C ALA A 360 -3.55 -9.11 20.07
N LEU A 361 -4.20 -8.14 19.40
CA LEU A 361 -3.52 -7.16 18.56
C LEU A 361 -2.82 -6.05 19.36
N GLY A 362 -3.39 -5.64 20.51
CA GLY A 362 -2.91 -4.48 21.26
C GLY A 362 -2.02 -4.78 22.47
N MET A 363 -1.91 -6.03 22.91
CA MET A 363 -1.23 -6.39 24.16
C MET A 363 -0.28 -7.58 24.00
N LYS A 364 0.80 -7.58 24.80
CA LYS A 364 1.79 -8.69 24.83
C LYS A 364 1.34 -9.91 25.65
N SER A 365 0.28 -9.77 26.47
CA SER A 365 -0.17 -10.86 27.37
C SER A 365 -0.79 -12.02 26.59
N ARG A 366 -0.39 -13.25 26.93
CA ARG A 366 -1.01 -14.50 26.45
C ARG A 366 -1.33 -15.39 27.64
N PRO A 367 -2.59 -15.85 27.82
CA PRO A 367 -3.78 -15.45 27.07
C PRO A 367 -4.13 -13.96 27.25
N PRO A 368 -5.01 -13.38 26.42
CA PRO A 368 -5.57 -12.03 26.62
C PRO A 368 -6.19 -11.92 28.02
N ILE A 369 -6.14 -10.73 28.63
CA ILE A 369 -6.53 -10.53 30.05
C ILE A 369 -8.02 -10.77 30.33
N MET A 370 -8.85 -10.66 29.28
CA MET A 370 -10.31 -10.91 29.39
C MET A 370 -10.86 -11.43 28.05
N ARG A 371 -12.08 -11.97 28.12
CA ARG A 371 -12.93 -12.42 27.03
C ARG A 371 -14.29 -11.76 27.15
N GLY A 372 -15.06 -11.77 26.05
CA GLY A 372 -16.44 -11.28 26.02
C GLY A 372 -16.83 -10.74 24.66
N ASN A 373 -18.14 -10.59 24.45
CA ASN A 373 -18.66 -10.01 23.21
C ASN A 373 -18.52 -8.49 23.24
N VAL A 374 -17.95 -7.90 22.20
CA VAL A 374 -17.63 -6.48 22.14
C VAL A 374 -18.40 -5.77 21.03
N THR A 375 -18.95 -4.61 21.37
CA THR A 375 -19.39 -3.59 20.41
C THR A 375 -18.43 -2.41 20.54
N LEU A 376 -17.89 -1.93 19.40
CA LEU A 376 -16.93 -0.83 19.34
C LEU A 376 -17.36 0.20 18.29
N ASP A 377 -17.42 1.45 18.69
CA ASP A 377 -17.49 2.62 17.82
C ASP A 377 -16.29 3.52 18.10
N ALA A 378 -15.45 3.74 17.07
CA ALA A 378 -14.23 4.51 17.26
C ALA A 378 -13.88 5.35 16.03
N LYS A 379 -13.13 6.43 16.28
CA LYS A 379 -12.50 7.26 15.28
C LYS A 379 -10.99 7.06 15.38
N LEU A 380 -10.38 6.74 14.26
CA LEU A 380 -8.94 6.54 14.11
C LEU A 380 -8.37 7.66 13.26
N HIS A 381 -7.35 8.34 13.76
CA HIS A 381 -6.54 9.27 13.01
C HIS A 381 -5.06 8.88 13.12
N ILE A 382 -4.38 8.70 12.00
CA ILE A 382 -2.95 8.48 11.94
C ILE A 382 -2.35 9.65 11.17
N PRO A 383 -1.79 10.65 11.87
CA PRO A 383 -1.18 11.81 11.23
C PRO A 383 0.04 11.41 10.40
N PRO A 384 0.38 12.20 9.36
CA PRO A 384 1.57 11.96 8.56
C PRO A 384 2.85 12.07 9.41
N GLY A 385 3.95 11.52 8.93
CA GLY A 385 5.26 11.56 9.61
C GLY A 385 5.92 10.21 9.70
N ASP A 386 7.24 10.20 9.85
CA ASP A 386 8.09 9.01 9.82
C ASP A 386 8.42 8.45 11.21
N VAL A 387 7.47 8.56 12.15
CA VAL A 387 7.53 7.93 13.47
C VAL A 387 6.69 6.65 13.48
N ARG A 388 6.84 5.82 14.52
CA ARG A 388 6.06 4.58 14.66
C ARG A 388 4.57 4.87 14.71
N VAL A 389 3.76 4.00 14.13
CA VAL A 389 2.30 4.15 14.15
C VAL A 389 1.78 4.24 15.59
N ALA A 390 2.27 3.40 16.50
CA ALA A 390 1.85 3.41 17.91
C ALA A 390 2.13 4.74 18.65
N GLU A 391 3.13 5.51 18.21
CA GLU A 391 3.49 6.80 18.82
C GLU A 391 2.61 7.95 18.34
N LYS A 392 2.11 7.87 17.10
CA LYS A 392 1.33 8.96 16.46
C LYS A 392 -0.15 8.67 16.33
N ILE A 393 -0.57 7.43 16.52
CA ILE A 393 -1.97 7.03 16.43
C ILE A 393 -2.83 7.81 17.43
N GLN A 394 -3.96 8.31 16.95
CA GLN A 394 -5.02 8.91 17.76
C GLN A 394 -6.26 8.07 17.54
N LEU A 395 -6.73 7.43 18.58
CA LEU A 395 -7.91 6.56 18.54
C LEU A 395 -8.82 6.98 19.69
N ALA A 396 -10.06 7.30 19.41
CA ALA A 396 -11.04 7.64 20.43
C ALA A 396 -12.37 6.94 20.15
N GLY A 397 -13.02 6.45 21.18
CA GLY A 397 -14.25 5.70 20.98
C GLY A 397 -14.89 5.21 22.25
N LYS A 398 -15.93 4.41 22.04
CA LYS A 398 -16.69 3.73 23.08
C LYS A 398 -16.71 2.24 22.82
N VAL A 399 -16.42 1.48 23.88
CA VAL A 399 -16.49 0.01 23.91
C VAL A 399 -17.60 -0.41 24.88
N HIS A 400 -18.42 -1.34 24.42
CA HIS A 400 -19.35 -2.06 25.30
C HIS A 400 -19.07 -3.54 25.19
N ILE A 401 -18.83 -4.20 26.33
CA ILE A 401 -18.50 -5.62 26.42
C ILE A 401 -19.55 -6.33 27.25
N GLN A 402 -20.08 -7.43 26.74
CA GLN A 402 -21.04 -8.29 27.41
C GLN A 402 -20.41 -9.64 27.73
N GLY A 403 -20.74 -10.23 28.88
CA GLY A 403 -20.18 -11.49 29.31
C GLY A 403 -18.66 -11.38 29.55
N VAL A 404 -18.25 -10.36 30.32
CA VAL A 404 -16.83 -10.15 30.64
C VAL A 404 -16.33 -11.26 31.54
N GLU A 405 -15.36 -12.03 31.07
CA GLU A 405 -14.67 -13.06 31.84
C GLU A 405 -13.17 -12.74 31.89
N PHE A 406 -12.62 -12.58 33.07
CA PHE A 406 -11.18 -12.38 33.26
C PHE A 406 -10.45 -13.71 33.18
N THR A 407 -9.39 -13.76 32.38
CA THR A 407 -8.60 -14.99 32.16
C THR A 407 -7.74 -15.40 33.38
N ASN A 408 -7.54 -14.47 34.33
CA ASN A 408 -6.94 -14.79 35.62
C ASN A 408 -7.99 -15.45 36.52
N PRO A 409 -7.89 -16.77 36.84
CA PRO A 409 -8.91 -17.48 37.61
C PRO A 409 -9.11 -16.90 39.03
N GLN A 410 -8.02 -16.42 39.65
CA GLN A 410 -8.11 -15.86 41.01
C GLN A 410 -8.88 -14.53 41.02
N LEU A 411 -8.73 -13.72 39.98
CA LEU A 411 -9.48 -12.48 39.84
C LEU A 411 -10.95 -12.78 39.56
N GLN A 412 -11.23 -13.69 38.62
CA GLN A 412 -12.60 -14.09 38.28
C GLN A 412 -13.32 -14.67 39.49
N ASP A 413 -12.73 -15.63 40.23
CA ASP A 413 -13.31 -16.23 41.42
C ASP A 413 -13.61 -15.18 42.52
N ARG A 414 -12.78 -14.14 42.65
CA ARG A 414 -13.05 -13.03 43.58
C ARG A 414 -14.25 -12.20 43.17
N ILE A 415 -14.36 -11.87 41.87
CA ILE A 415 -15.48 -11.11 41.32
C ILE A 415 -16.78 -11.90 41.49
N ASP A 416 -16.81 -13.18 41.13
CA ASP A 416 -17.98 -14.06 41.28
C ASP A 416 -18.39 -14.18 42.74
N SER A 417 -17.44 -14.37 43.65
CA SER A 417 -17.68 -14.44 45.09
C SER A 417 -18.24 -13.13 45.64
N LEU A 418 -17.73 -11.98 45.21
CA LEU A 418 -18.25 -10.67 45.65
C LEU A 418 -19.65 -10.43 45.09
N SER A 419 -19.91 -10.76 43.83
CA SER A 419 -21.23 -10.66 43.19
C SER A 419 -22.28 -11.52 43.93
N MET A 420 -21.96 -12.79 44.21
CA MET A 420 -22.88 -13.67 44.98
C MET A 420 -23.17 -13.15 46.37
N ARG A 421 -22.18 -12.63 47.10
CA ARG A 421 -22.36 -12.02 48.43
C ARG A 421 -23.22 -10.77 48.34
N ALA A 422 -23.01 -9.93 47.34
CA ALA A 422 -23.80 -8.73 47.14
C ALA A 422 -25.27 -9.02 46.81
N GLN A 423 -25.55 -10.20 46.23
CA GLN A 423 -26.92 -10.71 46.00
C GLN A 423 -27.53 -11.40 47.26
N GLY A 424 -26.80 -11.51 48.39
CA GLY A 424 -27.26 -12.23 49.56
C GLY A 424 -27.18 -13.76 49.44
N LYS A 425 -26.53 -14.32 48.42
CA LYS A 425 -26.44 -15.77 48.16
C LYS A 425 -25.15 -16.40 48.71
N ALA A 426 -24.55 -15.82 49.70
CA ALA A 426 -23.25 -16.22 50.26
C ALA A 426 -23.18 -17.67 50.81
N GLY A 427 -24.34 -18.33 51.04
CA GLY A 427 -24.44 -19.72 51.52
C GLY A 427 -24.31 -20.79 50.42
N ASP A 428 -24.66 -20.47 49.19
CA ASP A 428 -24.81 -21.45 48.11
C ASP A 428 -23.46 -21.80 47.43
N SER A 429 -22.43 -21.00 47.66
CA SER A 429 -21.09 -21.20 47.04
C SER A 429 -20.34 -22.43 47.60
N LYS A 430 -20.75 -23.00 48.73
CA LYS A 430 -20.15 -24.22 49.31
C LYS A 430 -20.89 -25.51 48.99
N ALA A 431 -22.13 -25.41 48.51
CA ALA A 431 -23.01 -26.55 48.29
C ALA A 431 -23.02 -27.02 46.82
N ALA A 432 -22.62 -26.17 45.87
CA ALA A 432 -22.50 -26.57 44.48
C ALA A 432 -21.11 -27.22 44.27
N GLY A 433 -21.11 -28.54 44.30
CA GLY A 433 -19.94 -29.31 43.83
C GLY A 433 -19.55 -28.86 42.41
N ASN A 434 -18.30 -29.00 42.11
CA ASN A 434 -17.43 -28.52 41.02
C ASN A 434 -17.97 -28.39 39.57
N ASP A 435 -19.27 -28.59 39.27
CA ASP A 435 -19.72 -28.82 37.91
C ASP A 435 -20.61 -27.74 37.27
N LEU A 436 -21.04 -26.72 37.98
CA LEU A 436 -21.81 -25.60 37.39
C LEU A 436 -21.53 -24.31 38.16
N LYS A 437 -20.45 -23.61 37.86
CA LYS A 437 -20.33 -22.19 38.26
C LYS A 437 -21.40 -21.40 37.49
N PRO A 438 -22.34 -20.72 38.18
CA PRO A 438 -23.27 -19.86 37.49
C PRO A 438 -22.46 -18.74 36.81
N GLU A 439 -22.57 -18.67 35.48
CA GLU A 439 -21.98 -17.59 34.70
C GLU A 439 -22.59 -16.26 35.19
N VAL A 440 -21.77 -15.43 35.80
CA VAL A 440 -22.23 -14.13 36.33
C VAL A 440 -22.37 -13.20 35.10
N ALA A 441 -23.62 -12.82 34.81
CA ALA A 441 -23.89 -11.85 33.75
C ALA A 441 -23.16 -10.53 34.07
N SER A 442 -22.15 -10.23 33.34
CA SER A 442 -21.30 -9.05 33.53
C SER A 442 -21.29 -8.20 32.26
N GLN A 443 -21.19 -6.90 32.43
CA GLN A 443 -21.01 -5.96 31.32
C GLN A 443 -20.05 -4.84 31.69
N MET A 444 -19.35 -4.35 30.67
CA MET A 444 -18.39 -3.26 30.82
C MET A 444 -18.60 -2.23 29.69
N THR A 445 -18.67 -0.98 30.08
CA THR A 445 -18.70 0.15 29.11
C THR A 445 -17.51 1.04 29.38
N VAL A 446 -16.75 1.38 28.32
CA VAL A 446 -15.53 2.18 28.43
C VAL A 446 -15.55 3.26 27.36
N ASP A 447 -15.42 4.51 27.76
CA ASP A 447 -15.04 5.62 26.92
C ASP A 447 -13.51 5.74 26.98
N PHE A 448 -12.86 5.81 25.84
CA PHE A 448 -11.40 5.83 25.80
C PHE A 448 -10.85 6.75 24.70
N SER A 449 -9.63 7.22 24.92
CA SER A 449 -8.81 7.83 23.86
C SER A 449 -7.35 7.39 23.98
N VAL A 450 -6.72 7.17 22.84
CA VAL A 450 -5.30 6.81 22.71
C VAL A 450 -4.60 7.90 21.93
N GLY A 451 -3.48 8.37 22.43
CA GLY A 451 -2.64 9.34 21.75
C GLY A 451 -1.32 9.52 22.47
N SER A 452 -0.23 9.75 21.71
CA SER A 452 1.12 9.96 22.29
C SER A 452 1.54 8.85 23.27
N SER A 453 1.27 7.60 22.96
CA SER A 453 1.53 6.43 23.81
C SER A 453 0.80 6.43 25.17
N LEU A 454 -0.27 7.19 25.28
CA LEU A 454 -1.13 7.28 26.45
C LEU A 454 -2.53 6.75 26.10
N VAL A 455 -3.09 5.89 26.93
CA VAL A 455 -4.51 5.53 26.92
C VAL A 455 -5.19 6.27 28.07
N LEU A 456 -6.11 7.15 27.71
CA LEU A 456 -6.95 7.87 28.66
C LEU A 456 -8.32 7.22 28.71
N VAL A 457 -8.84 6.96 29.90
CA VAL A 457 -10.14 6.37 30.15
C VAL A 457 -10.95 7.32 31.02
N PRO A 458 -11.71 8.25 30.40
CA PRO A 458 -12.54 9.19 31.16
C PRO A 458 -13.66 8.50 31.92
N SER A 459 -14.17 7.36 31.46
CA SER A 459 -15.24 6.60 32.06
C SER A 459 -15.08 5.10 31.78
N LEU A 460 -15.07 4.30 32.82
CA LEU A 460 -15.20 2.85 32.80
C LEU A 460 -16.27 2.45 33.76
N LYS A 461 -17.32 1.81 33.28
CA LYS A 461 -18.39 1.24 34.12
C LYS A 461 -18.39 -0.28 33.94
N TYR A 462 -18.16 -1.01 35.02
CA TYR A 462 -18.24 -2.47 35.08
C TYR A 462 -19.37 -2.90 36.02
N GLU A 463 -20.30 -3.68 35.51
CA GLU A 463 -21.50 -4.09 36.20
C GLU A 463 -21.57 -5.61 36.31
N VAL A 464 -21.83 -6.07 37.50
CA VAL A 464 -22.17 -7.47 37.84
C VAL A 464 -23.43 -7.47 38.67
N PRO A 465 -24.19 -8.56 38.74
CA PRO A 465 -25.35 -8.63 39.66
C PRO A 465 -24.95 -8.30 41.08
N GLY A 466 -25.60 -7.28 41.64
CA GLY A 466 -25.37 -6.79 43.02
C GLY A 466 -24.19 -5.84 43.19
N GLY A 467 -23.48 -5.46 42.12
CA GLY A 467 -22.36 -4.53 42.22
C GLY A 467 -22.03 -3.77 40.95
N THR A 468 -21.55 -2.55 41.10
CA THR A 468 -21.08 -1.69 39.99
C THR A 468 -19.75 -1.06 40.40
N ALA A 469 -18.77 -1.09 39.50
CA ALA A 469 -17.54 -0.31 39.60
C ALA A 469 -17.54 0.80 38.53
N GLU A 470 -17.39 2.04 38.99
CA GLU A 470 -17.25 3.22 38.11
C GLU A 470 -15.86 3.80 38.33
N LEU A 471 -15.03 3.70 37.28
CA LEU A 471 -13.62 4.06 37.34
C LEU A 471 -13.27 5.05 36.22
N HIS A 472 -12.23 5.80 36.43
CA HIS A 472 -11.58 6.62 35.40
C HIS A 472 -10.08 6.62 35.65
N GLY A 473 -9.27 6.88 34.61
CA GLY A 473 -7.83 6.81 34.79
C GLY A 473 -7.05 6.86 33.49
N ALA A 474 -5.81 6.42 33.60
CA ALA A 474 -4.87 6.43 32.47
C ALA A 474 -3.90 5.24 32.51
N TYR A 475 -3.42 4.85 31.35
CA TYR A 475 -2.41 3.82 31.14
C TYR A 475 -1.33 4.33 30.19
N LEU A 476 -0.08 4.32 30.62
CA LEU A 476 1.08 4.62 29.79
C LEU A 476 1.54 3.36 29.05
N MET A 477 1.43 3.36 27.72
CA MET A 477 1.89 2.26 26.88
C MET A 477 3.41 2.07 26.99
N THR A 478 4.15 3.18 27.15
CA THR A 478 5.57 3.16 27.45
C THR A 478 5.81 2.95 28.93
N GLY A 479 6.42 1.83 29.31
CA GLY A 479 6.67 1.49 30.71
C GLY A 479 5.54 0.72 31.40
N GLY A 480 4.30 0.77 30.93
CA GLY A 480 3.17 -0.02 31.43
C GLY A 480 2.65 0.42 32.80
N ALA A 481 2.84 1.70 33.16
CA ALA A 481 2.29 2.28 34.36
C ALA A 481 0.82 2.67 34.17
N TYR A 482 -0.02 2.43 35.17
CA TYR A 482 -1.43 2.80 35.15
C TYR A 482 -1.94 3.23 36.50
N GLN A 483 -2.97 4.07 36.49
CA GLN A 483 -3.71 4.45 37.66
C GLN A 483 -5.17 4.69 37.28
N PHE A 484 -6.06 4.06 38.05
CA PHE A 484 -7.49 4.22 37.95
C PHE A 484 -8.05 4.55 39.34
N LEU A 485 -8.94 5.52 39.42
CA LEU A 485 -9.63 5.98 40.58
C LEU A 485 -11.14 5.86 40.33
N GLY A 486 -11.93 5.74 41.41
CA GLY A 486 -13.38 5.72 41.29
C GLY A 486 -14.05 5.04 42.47
N HIS A 487 -15.26 4.53 42.24
CA HIS A 487 -16.10 3.95 43.29
C HIS A 487 -16.58 2.54 42.94
N ILE A 488 -16.65 1.68 43.93
CA ILE A 488 -17.36 0.40 43.86
C ILE A 488 -18.62 0.52 44.72
N SER A 489 -19.77 0.36 44.07
CA SER A 489 -21.09 0.34 44.74
C SER A 489 -21.63 -1.08 44.80
N THR A 490 -22.20 -1.48 45.94
CA THR A 490 -22.84 -2.80 46.10
C THR A 490 -24.22 -2.65 46.77
N ASP A 491 -25.12 -3.58 46.45
CA ASP A 491 -26.46 -3.61 47.06
C ASP A 491 -26.43 -4.11 48.51
N ALA A 492 -25.39 -4.86 48.90
CA ALA A 492 -25.20 -5.40 50.24
C ALA A 492 -24.48 -4.40 51.17
N MET A 493 -24.79 -4.45 52.44
CA MET A 493 -24.07 -3.68 53.48
C MET A 493 -22.67 -4.25 53.72
N ALA A 494 -21.74 -3.44 54.24
CA ALA A 494 -20.36 -3.84 54.55
C ALA A 494 -20.29 -5.09 55.46
N SER A 495 -21.17 -5.19 56.42
CA SER A 495 -21.28 -6.34 57.32
C SER A 495 -21.67 -7.65 56.63
N GLN A 496 -22.38 -7.58 55.51
CA GLN A 496 -22.80 -8.73 54.68
C GLN A 496 -21.73 -9.22 53.73
N LEU A 497 -20.79 -8.35 53.36
CA LEU A 497 -19.70 -8.68 52.43
C LEU A 497 -18.58 -9.48 53.09
N VAL A 498 -18.49 -9.46 54.42
CA VAL A 498 -17.47 -10.15 55.22
C VAL A 498 -18.12 -11.28 56.04
N THR A 499 -17.51 -12.44 56.06
CA THR A 499 -18.00 -13.60 56.81
C THR A 499 -17.36 -13.70 58.18
N GLY A 500 -18.15 -14.17 59.20
CA GLY A 500 -17.66 -14.45 60.51
C GLY A 500 -17.65 -13.22 61.46
N TRP A 501 -16.85 -13.28 62.53
CA TRP A 501 -16.78 -12.23 63.54
C TRP A 501 -16.34 -10.85 63.04
N LYS A 502 -15.67 -10.82 61.91
CA LYS A 502 -15.26 -9.57 61.23
C LYS A 502 -16.44 -8.78 60.65
N SER A 503 -17.58 -9.44 60.36
CA SER A 503 -18.79 -8.74 59.89
C SER A 503 -19.40 -7.88 60.99
N VAL A 504 -19.34 -8.34 62.20
CA VAL A 504 -19.85 -7.62 63.39
C VAL A 504 -19.01 -6.38 63.69
N LEU A 505 -17.69 -6.44 63.46
CA LEU A 505 -16.77 -5.30 63.64
C LEU A 505 -16.96 -4.21 62.59
N LEU A 506 -17.45 -4.55 61.41
CA LEU A 506 -17.68 -3.59 60.32
C LEU A 506 -19.07 -2.97 60.31
N THR A 507 -20.02 -3.53 61.03
CA THR A 507 -21.38 -3.00 61.17
C THR A 507 -21.45 -1.53 61.62
N PRO A 508 -20.59 -1.03 62.53
CA PRO A 508 -20.55 0.38 62.88
C PRO A 508 -20.09 1.32 61.78
N LEU A 509 -19.41 0.78 60.76
CA LEU A 509 -18.89 1.55 59.59
C LEU A 509 -19.91 1.65 58.45
N ASP A 510 -20.98 0.83 58.46
CA ASP A 510 -22.03 0.84 57.44
C ASP A 510 -22.63 2.24 57.18
N PRO A 511 -22.87 3.12 58.21
CA PRO A 511 -23.39 4.45 57.98
C PRO A 511 -22.44 5.38 57.20
N PHE A 512 -21.13 5.15 57.29
CA PHE A 512 -20.12 6.00 56.64
C PHE A 512 -19.99 5.75 55.13
N PHE A 513 -20.39 4.55 54.70
CA PHE A 513 -20.25 4.11 53.31
C PHE A 513 -21.60 3.85 52.63
N ARG A 514 -22.71 4.35 53.20
CA ARG A 514 -24.05 4.17 52.64
C ARG A 514 -24.28 5.05 51.41
N LYS A 515 -24.71 4.43 50.31
CA LYS A 515 -25.35 5.12 49.20
C LYS A 515 -26.82 5.33 49.51
N HIS A 516 -27.32 6.56 49.48
CA HIS A 516 -28.74 6.97 49.67
C HIS A 516 -29.74 5.85 49.98
N GLY A 517 -29.66 5.26 51.19
CA GLY A 517 -30.67 4.37 51.77
C GLY A 517 -30.35 2.88 51.85
N LYS A 518 -29.62 2.27 50.96
CA LYS A 518 -29.20 0.85 50.95
C LYS A 518 -27.91 0.67 50.17
N GLY A 519 -26.99 -0.22 50.65
CA GLY A 519 -25.77 -0.60 49.95
C GLY A 519 -24.51 0.10 50.47
N LEU A 520 -23.39 -0.27 49.91
CA LEU A 520 -22.05 0.21 50.26
C LEU A 520 -21.44 0.90 49.05
N GLU A 521 -20.82 2.06 49.26
CA GLU A 521 -20.00 2.75 48.25
C GLU A 521 -18.58 2.95 48.78
N LEU A 522 -17.60 2.37 48.08
CA LEU A 522 -16.20 2.37 48.46
C LEU A 522 -15.36 3.14 47.43
N PRO A 523 -14.66 4.20 47.84
CA PRO A 523 -13.69 4.86 46.97
C PRO A 523 -12.47 3.95 46.79
N VAL A 524 -12.09 3.66 45.57
CA VAL A 524 -10.99 2.73 45.22
C VAL A 524 -9.93 3.36 44.35
N SER A 525 -8.70 2.89 44.55
CA SER A 525 -7.56 3.18 43.70
C SER A 525 -6.96 1.86 43.21
N ILE A 526 -6.75 1.77 41.90
CA ILE A 526 -6.08 0.65 41.25
C ILE A 526 -4.87 1.23 40.51
N SER A 527 -3.67 0.85 40.92
CA SER A 527 -2.44 1.32 40.28
C SER A 527 -1.45 0.19 40.10
N GLY A 528 -0.49 0.37 39.18
CA GLY A 528 0.54 -0.63 38.96
C GLY A 528 1.49 -0.30 37.86
N VAL A 529 2.51 -1.18 37.69
CA VAL A 529 3.49 -1.15 36.63
C VAL A 529 3.72 -2.60 36.18
N LYS A 530 3.58 -2.90 34.88
CA LYS A 530 3.91 -4.21 34.26
C LYS A 530 3.40 -5.45 35.02
N GLY A 531 2.14 -5.42 35.48
CA GLY A 531 1.51 -6.59 36.12
C GLY A 531 1.62 -6.63 37.64
N ASP A 532 2.35 -5.74 38.28
CA ASP A 532 2.25 -5.49 39.70
C ASP A 532 1.01 -4.63 39.97
N VAL A 533 -0.04 -5.22 40.54
CA VAL A 533 -1.32 -4.56 40.77
C VAL A 533 -1.48 -4.23 42.23
N LYS A 534 -1.67 -2.94 42.54
CA LYS A 534 -1.97 -2.45 43.90
C LYS A 534 -3.41 -1.99 43.94
N PHE A 535 -4.17 -2.59 44.86
CA PHE A 535 -5.53 -2.17 45.21
C PHE A 535 -5.51 -1.45 46.55
N GLY A 536 -6.17 -0.31 46.62
CA GLY A 536 -6.30 0.46 47.85
C GLY A 536 -7.61 1.22 47.93
N LEU A 537 -7.92 1.75 49.11
CA LEU A 537 -8.96 2.75 49.28
C LEU A 537 -8.39 4.11 48.88
N ALA A 538 -9.09 4.83 48.03
CA ALA A 538 -8.70 6.18 47.63
C ALA A 538 -9.24 7.17 48.67
N MET A 539 -8.42 7.54 49.64
CA MET A 539 -8.84 8.48 50.69
C MET A 539 -8.91 9.93 50.17
N HIS A 540 -8.28 10.23 49.04
CA HIS A 540 -8.25 11.55 48.42
C HIS A 540 -8.16 11.37 46.90
N GLY A 541 -8.57 12.39 46.12
CA GLY A 541 -8.37 12.46 44.69
C GLY A 541 -9.30 11.61 43.82
N VAL A 542 -10.36 11.03 44.38
CA VAL A 542 -11.29 10.16 43.60
C VAL A 542 -12.02 10.91 42.50
N ASP A 543 -12.19 12.23 42.68
CA ASP A 543 -12.84 13.11 41.69
C ASP A 543 -11.85 13.78 40.73
N GLU A 544 -10.54 13.43 40.77
CA GLU A 544 -9.54 13.97 39.86
C GLU A 544 -9.83 13.50 38.43
N PRO A 545 -9.84 14.42 37.44
CA PRO A 545 -10.07 14.03 36.06
C PRO A 545 -8.99 13.05 35.56
N ALA A 546 -9.36 12.11 34.69
CA ALA A 546 -8.42 11.16 34.10
C ALA A 546 -7.19 11.84 33.45
N GLN A 547 -7.35 13.06 32.92
CA GLN A 547 -6.25 13.86 32.37
C GLN A 547 -5.22 14.28 33.44
N GLN A 548 -5.66 14.59 34.67
CA GLN A 548 -4.78 14.91 35.80
C GLN A 548 -3.98 13.68 36.20
N ILE A 549 -4.64 12.54 36.33
CA ILE A 549 -4.01 11.24 36.61
C ILE A 549 -2.92 10.94 35.55
N ALA A 550 -3.23 11.19 34.28
CA ALA A 550 -2.26 11.01 33.20
C ALA A 550 -1.04 11.93 33.33
N ASN A 551 -1.25 13.18 33.72
CA ASN A 551 -0.16 14.14 33.95
C ASN A 551 0.73 13.68 35.11
N ASP A 552 0.14 13.16 36.20
CA ASP A 552 0.88 12.67 37.35
C ASP A 552 1.70 11.40 37.03
N LEU A 553 1.18 10.52 36.17
CA LEU A 553 1.92 9.36 35.66
C LEU A 553 3.13 9.75 34.80
N HIS A 554 3.11 10.90 34.13
CA HIS A 554 4.24 11.43 33.35
C HIS A 554 5.26 12.21 34.19
N ALA A 555 4.88 12.67 35.38
CA ALA A 555 5.78 13.43 36.24
C ALA A 555 6.93 12.53 36.72
N PRO A 556 8.20 12.96 36.64
CA PRO A 556 9.31 12.20 37.19
C PRO A 556 9.12 12.05 38.69
N HIS A 557 9.12 10.79 39.19
CA HIS A 557 9.05 10.54 40.63
C HIS A 557 10.21 11.27 41.35
N PRO A 558 9.94 12.00 42.44
CA PRO A 558 10.95 12.83 43.14
C PRO A 558 12.09 12.04 43.81
N THR A 559 12.13 10.70 43.67
CA THR A 559 13.14 9.84 44.27
C THR A 559 14.40 9.60 43.44
N ASP A 560 14.45 10.06 42.17
CA ASP A 560 15.64 9.84 41.30
C ASP A 560 16.67 10.97 41.33
N SER A 561 16.49 12.00 42.14
CA SER A 561 17.36 13.17 42.19
C SER A 561 18.26 13.28 43.46
N ALA A 562 18.50 12.19 44.19
CA ALA A 562 19.50 12.19 45.25
C ALA A 562 20.87 11.76 44.72
N PRO A 563 21.88 12.65 44.68
CA PRO A 563 23.26 12.25 44.38
C PRO A 563 23.78 11.41 45.56
N ARG A 564 24.21 10.20 45.27
CA ARG A 564 25.03 9.43 46.21
C ARG A 564 26.39 10.07 46.30
N HIS A 565 26.68 10.68 47.48
CA HIS A 565 28.03 11.04 47.89
C HIS A 565 28.84 9.82 48.28
#